data_35ad54e5a7a867533afc4812d5b5a5db
#
_entry.id   35ad54e5a7a867533afc4812d5b5a5db
#
_cell.length_a   1.000
_cell.length_b   1.000
_cell.length_c   1.000
_cell.angle_alpha   90.00
_cell.angle_beta   90.00
_cell.angle_gamma   90.00
#
_symmetry.space_group_name_H-M   'P 1'
#
loop_
_entity.id
_entity.type
_entity.pdbx_description
1 polymer ?
#
loop_
_entity_poly.entity_id
_entity_poly.type
_entity_poly.pdbx_seq_one_letter_code
_entity_poly.pdbx_strand_id
1 'polypeptide(L)'
;MADQRPDPDQLLNRVNAEEARAKRGKLKIFFGASAGVGKTYAMLGAARQQLLAGVDVVIGIVETHGRMETEVMADGLEYLPLRDIPYRDRVLKEFDLDGALARKPALILMDELAHSNVAGSRHAKRWQDIDELLAAGIDVYSTVNVQHLESLNDVVSGITGIRVWETVPDKVFDAADEVVLVDLPPDELLQRLQ
;
A
#
# COMPACT_ATOMS: atom_id res chain seq x y z
N MET A 1 -28.88 40.51 10.10
CA MET A 1 -28.19 39.25 9.73
C MET A 1 -27.19 39.59 8.64
N ALA A 2 -25.90 39.62 8.96
CA ALA A 2 -24.88 39.89 7.95
C ALA A 2 -24.76 38.64 7.07
N ASP A 3 -25.00 38.82 5.79
CA ASP A 3 -24.83 37.82 4.75
C ASP A 3 -23.31 37.50 4.66
N GLN A 4 -22.89 36.40 5.35
CA GLN A 4 -21.51 35.94 5.27
C GLN A 4 -21.32 35.27 3.91
N ARG A 5 -21.02 36.08 2.90
CA ARG A 5 -20.52 35.52 1.64
C ARG A 5 -19.21 34.79 1.91
N PRO A 6 -19.08 33.55 1.47
CA PRO A 6 -17.81 32.83 1.63
C PRO A 6 -16.69 33.64 0.96
N ASP A 7 -15.54 33.66 1.62
CA ASP A 7 -14.34 34.29 1.07
C ASP A 7 -14.00 33.63 -0.29
N PRO A 8 -13.86 34.42 -1.37
CA PRO A 8 -13.55 33.89 -2.70
C PRO A 8 -12.30 33.00 -2.74
N ASP A 9 -11.27 33.34 -1.94
CA ASP A 9 -10.03 32.58 -1.87
C ASP A 9 -10.26 31.22 -1.18
N GLN A 10 -11.13 31.16 -0.17
CA GLN A 10 -11.51 29.91 0.45
C GLN A 10 -12.32 29.00 -0.48
N LEU A 11 -13.21 29.59 -1.29
CA LEU A 11 -13.95 28.84 -2.30
C LEU A 11 -13.04 28.30 -3.39
N LEU A 12 -12.10 29.11 -3.89
CA LEU A 12 -11.12 28.70 -4.89
C LEU A 12 -10.25 27.55 -4.37
N ASN A 13 -9.76 27.66 -3.12
CA ASN A 13 -8.98 26.61 -2.49
C ASN A 13 -9.77 25.30 -2.33
N ARG A 14 -11.06 25.37 -2.01
CA ARG A 14 -11.94 24.18 -1.94
C ARG A 14 -12.13 23.53 -3.30
N VAL A 15 -12.44 24.31 -4.33
CA VAL A 15 -12.60 23.82 -5.71
C VAL A 15 -11.31 23.16 -6.20
N ASN A 16 -10.16 23.80 -6.00
CA ASN A 16 -8.86 23.24 -6.38
C ASN A 16 -8.56 21.94 -5.63
N ALA A 17 -8.90 21.86 -4.35
CA ALA A 17 -8.73 20.64 -3.53
C ALA A 17 -9.67 19.51 -4.01
N GLU A 18 -10.92 19.82 -4.37
CA GLU A 18 -11.88 18.87 -4.92
C GLU A 18 -11.43 18.34 -6.30
N GLU A 19 -10.93 19.23 -7.17
CA GLU A 19 -10.37 18.85 -8.47
C GLU A 19 -9.12 17.97 -8.32
N ALA A 20 -8.21 18.30 -7.41
CA ALA A 20 -7.03 17.51 -7.13
C ALA A 20 -7.42 16.13 -6.59
N ARG A 21 -8.41 16.06 -5.71
CA ARG A 21 -8.95 14.80 -5.18
C ARG A 21 -9.61 13.96 -6.27
N ALA A 22 -10.34 14.56 -7.20
CA ALA A 22 -10.98 13.88 -8.31
C ALA A 22 -9.98 13.27 -9.31
N LYS A 23 -8.78 13.85 -9.41
CA LYS A 23 -7.69 13.37 -10.28
C LYS A 23 -6.75 12.38 -9.59
N ARG A 24 -6.82 12.29 -8.27
CA ARG A 24 -5.99 11.38 -7.47
C ARG A 24 -6.40 9.93 -7.73
N GLY A 25 -5.43 9.04 -7.82
CA GLY A 25 -5.65 7.60 -7.82
C GLY A 25 -6.29 7.13 -6.51
N LYS A 26 -6.89 5.95 -6.52
CA LYS A 26 -7.59 5.33 -5.39
C LYS A 26 -6.69 4.38 -4.64
N LEU A 27 -6.73 4.44 -3.32
CA LEU A 27 -6.03 3.52 -2.44
C LEU A 27 -6.97 2.45 -1.90
N LYS A 28 -6.66 1.18 -2.18
CA LYS A 28 -7.31 0.02 -1.58
C LYS A 28 -6.33 -0.72 -0.67
N ILE A 29 -6.72 -0.90 0.58
CA ILE A 29 -5.90 -1.56 1.60
C ILE A 29 -6.49 -2.92 1.96
N PHE A 30 -5.68 -3.98 1.86
CA PHE A 30 -5.97 -5.31 2.39
C PHE A 30 -5.41 -5.38 3.82
N PHE A 31 -6.30 -5.32 4.79
CA PHE A 31 -5.99 -5.19 6.21
C PHE A 31 -6.18 -6.52 6.93
N GLY A 32 -5.27 -6.88 7.80
CA GLY A 32 -5.39 -8.14 8.55
C GLY A 32 -4.72 -8.10 9.92
N ALA A 33 -5.15 -9.01 10.79
CA ALA A 33 -4.68 -9.07 12.18
C ALA A 33 -3.20 -9.44 12.29
N SER A 34 -2.68 -10.29 11.39
CA SER A 34 -1.29 -10.76 11.46
C SER A 34 -0.70 -11.13 10.10
N ALA A 35 0.60 -11.44 10.10
CA ALA A 35 1.22 -12.11 8.96
C ALA A 35 0.58 -13.51 8.75
N GLY A 36 0.48 -13.93 7.50
CA GLY A 36 -0.04 -15.28 7.18
C GLY A 36 -1.53 -15.37 6.93
N VAL A 37 -2.35 -14.35 7.27
CA VAL A 37 -3.82 -14.39 7.05
C VAL A 37 -4.24 -14.35 5.57
N GLY A 38 -3.30 -14.13 4.64
CA GLY A 38 -3.59 -14.18 3.20
C GLY A 38 -3.84 -12.83 2.52
N LYS A 39 -3.42 -11.71 3.10
CA LYS A 39 -3.60 -10.36 2.53
C LYS A 39 -3.02 -10.21 1.13
N THR A 40 -1.76 -10.61 0.94
CA THR A 40 -1.08 -10.57 -0.36
C THR A 40 -1.78 -11.45 -1.38
N TYR A 41 -2.25 -12.63 -0.99
CA TYR A 41 -3.05 -13.51 -1.84
C TYR A 41 -4.37 -12.84 -2.25
N ALA A 42 -5.10 -12.24 -1.31
CA ALA A 42 -6.35 -11.54 -1.58
C ALA A 42 -6.14 -10.31 -2.49
N MET A 43 -5.06 -9.55 -2.26
CA MET A 43 -4.65 -8.42 -3.11
C MET A 43 -4.38 -8.86 -4.54
N LEU A 44 -3.60 -9.92 -4.75
CA LEU A 44 -3.30 -10.48 -6.06
C LEU A 44 -4.56 -11.02 -6.75
N GLY A 45 -5.46 -11.66 -6.00
CA GLY A 45 -6.75 -12.12 -6.51
C GLY A 45 -7.61 -10.96 -7.05
N ALA A 46 -7.71 -9.87 -6.29
CA ALA A 46 -8.41 -8.67 -6.72
C ALA A 46 -7.74 -8.02 -7.93
N ALA A 47 -6.40 -7.98 -7.98
CA ALA A 47 -5.65 -7.46 -9.11
C ALA A 47 -5.88 -8.26 -10.40
N ARG A 48 -5.94 -9.59 -10.31
CA ARG A 48 -6.27 -10.45 -11.46
C ARG A 48 -7.67 -10.18 -12.01
N GLN A 49 -8.64 -9.89 -11.16
CA GLN A 49 -9.97 -9.49 -11.62
C GLN A 49 -9.92 -8.17 -12.40
N GLN A 50 -9.12 -7.21 -11.96
CA GLN A 50 -8.91 -5.96 -12.69
C GLN A 50 -8.23 -6.21 -14.05
N LEU A 51 -7.18 -7.05 -14.06
CA LEU A 51 -6.51 -7.43 -15.32
C LEU A 51 -7.49 -8.09 -16.31
N LEU A 52 -8.32 -9.02 -15.84
CA LEU A 52 -9.37 -9.66 -16.66
C LEU A 52 -10.43 -8.68 -17.17
N ALA A 53 -10.67 -7.59 -16.43
CA ALA A 53 -11.53 -6.49 -16.85
C ALA A 53 -10.84 -5.51 -17.82
N GLY A 54 -9.58 -5.77 -18.22
CA GLY A 54 -8.83 -4.96 -19.16
C GLY A 54 -8.10 -3.77 -18.55
N VAL A 55 -7.98 -3.72 -17.20
CA VAL A 55 -7.20 -2.69 -16.51
C VAL A 55 -5.70 -2.98 -16.67
N ASP A 56 -4.91 -1.95 -16.93
CA ASP A 56 -3.44 -2.03 -16.98
C ASP A 56 -2.88 -2.16 -15.56
N VAL A 57 -2.53 -3.38 -15.16
CA VAL A 57 -2.09 -3.74 -13.80
C VAL A 57 -0.64 -4.14 -13.81
N VAL A 58 0.15 -3.57 -12.90
CA VAL A 58 1.55 -3.96 -12.70
C VAL A 58 1.85 -4.26 -11.22
N ILE A 59 2.82 -5.11 -10.99
CA ILE A 59 3.41 -5.35 -9.68
C ILE A 59 4.59 -4.39 -9.51
N GLY A 60 4.48 -3.45 -8.56
CA GLY A 60 5.60 -2.62 -8.14
C GLY A 60 6.50 -3.38 -7.20
N ILE A 61 5.92 -3.91 -6.12
CA ILE A 61 6.60 -4.81 -5.18
C ILE A 61 5.58 -5.72 -4.50
N VAL A 62 5.88 -7.01 -4.43
CA VAL A 62 5.07 -8.02 -3.75
C VAL A 62 5.98 -9.03 -3.08
N GLU A 63 5.73 -9.30 -1.80
CA GLU A 63 6.46 -10.27 -1.00
C GLU A 63 5.67 -11.59 -0.91
N THR A 64 6.10 -12.60 -1.65
CA THR A 64 5.44 -13.92 -1.65
C THR A 64 5.86 -14.79 -0.46
N HIS A 65 6.99 -14.46 0.17
CA HIS A 65 7.61 -15.25 1.23
C HIS A 65 7.84 -16.72 0.86
N GLY A 66 8.06 -17.01 -0.44
CA GLY A 66 8.26 -18.36 -0.95
C GLY A 66 7.00 -19.23 -0.92
N ARG A 67 5.80 -18.64 -0.78
CA ARG A 67 4.54 -19.38 -0.82
C ARG A 67 4.11 -19.60 -2.26
N MET A 68 4.17 -20.85 -2.70
CA MET A 68 3.83 -21.25 -4.07
C MET A 68 2.42 -20.78 -4.49
N GLU A 69 1.44 -20.84 -3.60
CA GLU A 69 0.07 -20.39 -3.88
C GLU A 69 0.02 -18.89 -4.21
N THR A 70 0.82 -18.07 -3.52
CA THR A 70 0.90 -16.63 -3.76
C THR A 70 1.69 -16.34 -5.05
N GLU A 71 2.73 -17.09 -5.33
CA GLU A 71 3.51 -16.98 -6.56
C GLU A 71 2.66 -17.27 -7.79
N VAL A 72 1.87 -18.33 -7.77
CA VAL A 72 0.92 -18.65 -8.85
C VAL A 72 -0.10 -17.53 -9.08
N MET A 73 -0.52 -16.84 -8.03
CA MET A 73 -1.43 -15.69 -8.17
C MET A 73 -0.77 -14.48 -8.81
N ALA A 74 0.54 -14.33 -8.71
CA ALA A 74 1.30 -13.26 -9.36
C ALA A 74 1.66 -13.60 -10.82
N ASP A 75 1.52 -14.87 -11.22
CA ASP A 75 1.89 -15.32 -12.56
C ASP A 75 1.03 -14.65 -13.64
N GLY A 76 1.68 -14.17 -14.69
CA GLY A 76 1.03 -13.44 -15.78
C GLY A 76 0.77 -11.95 -15.54
N LEU A 77 1.10 -11.41 -14.34
CA LEU A 77 1.15 -9.98 -14.10
C LEU A 77 2.52 -9.41 -14.50
N GLU A 78 2.53 -8.19 -15.04
CA GLU A 78 3.78 -7.47 -15.33
C GLU A 78 4.45 -7.05 -14.02
N TYR A 79 5.76 -7.31 -13.90
CA TYR A 79 6.61 -6.81 -12.82
C TYR A 79 7.38 -5.59 -13.27
N LEU A 80 7.35 -4.51 -12.49
CA LEU A 80 8.31 -3.42 -12.68
C LEU A 80 9.69 -3.84 -12.18
N PRO A 81 10.76 -3.49 -12.91
CA PRO A 81 12.11 -3.71 -12.41
C PRO A 81 12.33 -2.98 -11.09
N LEU A 82 12.92 -3.68 -10.12
CA LEU A 82 13.33 -3.05 -8.86
C LEU A 82 14.63 -2.28 -9.08
N ARG A 83 14.79 -1.21 -8.31
CA ARG A 83 16.01 -0.40 -8.30
C ARG A 83 17.06 -1.03 -7.39
N ASP A 84 18.28 -1.12 -7.89
CA ASP A 84 19.43 -1.57 -7.12
C ASP A 84 20.00 -0.38 -6.31
N ILE A 85 20.03 -0.51 -4.99
CA ILE A 85 20.57 0.51 -4.08
C ILE A 85 21.80 -0.06 -3.39
N PRO A 86 23.00 0.52 -3.61
CA PRO A 86 24.19 0.14 -2.86
C PRO A 86 24.02 0.45 -1.38
N TYR A 87 24.21 -0.54 -0.53
CA TYR A 87 24.13 -0.39 0.92
C TYR A 87 25.27 -1.16 1.59
N ARG A 88 26.30 -0.46 2.10
CA ARG A 88 27.56 -1.04 2.60
C ARG A 88 28.20 -1.94 1.53
N ASP A 89 28.46 -3.21 1.86
CA ASP A 89 29.08 -4.19 0.94
C ASP A 89 28.04 -5.03 0.16
N ARG A 90 26.78 -4.57 0.09
CA ARG A 90 25.67 -5.28 -0.56
C ARG A 90 24.90 -4.36 -1.49
N VAL A 91 24.20 -4.97 -2.43
CA VAL A 91 23.17 -4.29 -3.24
C VAL A 91 21.81 -4.78 -2.74
N LEU A 92 20.98 -3.85 -2.34
CA LEU A 92 19.60 -4.13 -1.94
C LEU A 92 18.66 -3.74 -3.08
N LYS A 93 17.59 -4.49 -3.25
CA LYS A 93 16.55 -4.18 -4.22
C LYS A 93 15.43 -3.42 -3.52
N GLU A 94 15.03 -2.32 -4.14
CA GLU A 94 13.94 -1.50 -3.61
C GLU A 94 13.00 -1.09 -4.75
N PHE A 95 11.81 -0.66 -4.42
CA PHE A 95 10.84 -0.16 -5.37
C PHE A 95 11.39 1.01 -6.19
N ASP A 96 11.21 0.99 -7.50
CA ASP A 96 11.59 2.08 -8.41
C ASP A 96 10.40 3.02 -8.66
N LEU A 97 10.26 4.02 -7.80
CA LEU A 97 9.20 5.02 -7.92
C LEU A 97 9.27 5.81 -9.24
N ASP A 98 10.48 6.18 -9.68
CA ASP A 98 10.65 6.91 -10.94
C ASP A 98 10.23 6.07 -12.14
N GLY A 99 10.60 4.79 -12.14
CA GLY A 99 10.18 3.82 -13.15
C GLY A 99 8.67 3.63 -13.17
N ALA A 100 8.03 3.55 -12.00
CA ALA A 100 6.58 3.42 -11.89
C ALA A 100 5.83 4.67 -12.40
N LEU A 101 6.30 5.86 -12.04
CA LEU A 101 5.72 7.13 -12.52
C LEU A 101 5.89 7.30 -14.05
N ALA A 102 7.02 6.87 -14.61
CA ALA A 102 7.26 6.88 -16.05
C ALA A 102 6.40 5.85 -16.80
N ARG A 103 6.23 4.62 -16.23
CA ARG A 103 5.38 3.55 -16.80
C ARG A 103 3.91 3.93 -16.78
N LYS A 104 3.49 4.64 -15.72
CA LYS A 104 2.14 5.17 -15.50
C LYS A 104 1.03 4.13 -15.70
N PRO A 105 1.04 3.01 -14.97
CA PRO A 105 -0.01 2.01 -15.02
C PRO A 105 -1.33 2.58 -14.50
N ALA A 106 -2.45 1.92 -14.82
CA ALA A 106 -3.74 2.26 -14.21
C ALA A 106 -3.83 1.80 -12.76
N LEU A 107 -3.24 0.62 -12.45
CA LEU A 107 -3.21 0.03 -11.11
C LEU A 107 -1.80 -0.54 -10.83
N ILE A 108 -1.27 -0.24 -9.66
CA ILE A 108 -0.01 -0.80 -9.17
C ILE A 108 -0.20 -1.52 -7.83
N LEU A 109 0.49 -2.65 -7.65
CA LEU A 109 0.49 -3.42 -6.40
C LEU A 109 1.73 -3.09 -5.59
N MET A 110 1.52 -2.61 -4.36
CA MET A 110 2.55 -2.15 -3.43
C MET A 110 2.35 -2.85 -2.08
N ASP A 111 2.91 -4.05 -1.93
CA ASP A 111 2.80 -4.83 -0.69
C ASP A 111 3.52 -4.14 0.48
N GLU A 112 3.07 -4.42 1.71
CA GLU A 112 3.68 -3.92 2.96
C GLU A 112 3.72 -2.37 3.07
N LEU A 113 2.55 -1.74 3.22
CA LEU A 113 2.37 -0.29 3.36
C LEU A 113 3.31 0.37 4.40
N ALA A 114 3.65 -0.35 5.48
CA ALA A 114 4.46 0.15 6.59
C ALA A 114 5.98 0.06 6.36
N HIS A 115 6.41 -0.58 5.27
CA HIS A 115 7.82 -0.82 4.98
C HIS A 115 8.67 0.45 5.07
N SER A 116 9.87 0.32 5.66
CA SER A 116 10.88 1.37 5.67
C SER A 116 11.82 1.18 4.50
N ASN A 117 11.80 2.11 3.56
CA ASN A 117 12.63 2.05 2.37
C ASN A 117 14.12 2.09 2.71
N VAL A 118 14.93 1.48 1.86
CA VAL A 118 16.39 1.48 2.01
C VAL A 118 16.94 2.91 1.97
N ALA A 119 17.92 3.20 2.79
CA ALA A 119 18.60 4.50 2.81
C ALA A 119 19.15 4.83 1.40
N GLY A 120 18.83 6.01 0.89
CA GLY A 120 19.11 6.43 -0.49
C GLY A 120 17.90 6.35 -1.42
N SER A 121 16.75 5.84 -0.95
CA SER A 121 15.47 5.98 -1.62
C SER A 121 14.97 7.44 -1.56
N ARG A 122 14.08 7.83 -2.50
CA ARG A 122 13.47 9.17 -2.51
C ARG A 122 12.72 9.46 -1.22
N HIS A 123 11.95 8.50 -0.75
CA HIS A 123 11.18 8.58 0.50
C HIS A 123 11.68 7.56 1.51
N ALA A 124 11.57 7.90 2.79
CA ALA A 124 11.97 7.01 3.87
C ALA A 124 10.98 5.85 4.11
N LYS A 125 9.73 6.01 3.67
CA LYS A 125 8.65 5.07 3.90
C LYS A 125 7.87 4.77 2.62
N ARG A 126 7.45 3.52 2.46
CA ARG A 126 6.65 3.07 1.31
C ARG A 126 5.32 3.80 1.17
N TRP A 127 4.65 4.12 2.29
CA TRP A 127 3.41 4.89 2.21
C TRP A 127 3.59 6.29 1.58
N GLN A 128 4.80 6.88 1.65
CA GLN A 128 5.10 8.15 0.98
C GLN A 128 5.27 7.98 -0.54
N ASP A 129 5.87 6.86 -0.98
CA ASP A 129 5.91 6.51 -2.40
C ASP A 129 4.49 6.30 -2.95
N ILE A 130 3.65 5.60 -2.17
CA ILE A 130 2.25 5.38 -2.52
C ILE A 130 1.49 6.71 -2.63
N ASP A 131 1.72 7.65 -1.73
CA ASP A 131 1.07 8.97 -1.79
C ASP A 131 1.44 9.72 -3.08
N GLU A 132 2.70 9.64 -3.54
CA GLU A 132 3.14 10.23 -4.80
C GLU A 132 2.53 9.53 -6.03
N LEU A 133 2.40 8.19 -6.01
CA LEU A 133 1.71 7.43 -7.06
C LEU A 133 0.24 7.83 -7.17
N LEU A 134 -0.46 7.93 -6.04
CA LEU A 134 -1.85 8.38 -5.99
C LEU A 134 -1.99 9.82 -6.51
N ALA A 135 -1.09 10.72 -6.13
CA ALA A 135 -1.07 12.10 -6.63
C ALA A 135 -0.87 12.17 -8.15
N ALA A 136 -0.16 11.19 -8.73
CA ALA A 136 0.01 11.05 -10.19
C ALA A 136 -1.21 10.42 -10.90
N GLY A 137 -2.27 10.07 -10.15
CA GLY A 137 -3.49 9.47 -10.69
C GLY A 137 -3.41 7.96 -10.92
N ILE A 138 -2.47 7.27 -10.26
CA ILE A 138 -2.30 5.81 -10.34
C ILE A 138 -3.03 5.19 -9.16
N ASP A 139 -3.90 4.21 -9.43
CA ASP A 139 -4.56 3.44 -8.38
C ASP A 139 -3.55 2.50 -7.71
N VAL A 140 -3.67 2.32 -6.39
CA VAL A 140 -2.75 1.50 -5.62
C VAL A 140 -3.52 0.48 -4.77
N TYR A 141 -3.10 -0.79 -4.83
CA TYR A 141 -3.46 -1.83 -3.87
C TYR A 141 -2.27 -2.07 -2.94
N SER A 142 -2.53 -2.10 -1.64
CA SER A 142 -1.50 -2.35 -0.64
C SER A 142 -2.00 -3.25 0.48
N THR A 143 -1.08 -3.75 1.31
CA THR A 143 -1.41 -4.57 2.47
C THR A 143 -0.87 -3.93 3.75
N VAL A 144 -1.55 -4.17 4.88
CA VAL A 144 -1.05 -3.75 6.19
C VAL A 144 -1.58 -4.67 7.30
N ASN A 145 -0.77 -4.91 8.32
CA ASN A 145 -1.18 -5.58 9.55
C ASN A 145 -1.59 -4.56 10.61
N VAL A 146 -2.50 -4.95 11.48
CA VAL A 146 -3.01 -4.11 12.58
C VAL A 146 -1.91 -3.50 13.44
N GLN A 147 -0.85 -4.23 13.72
CA GLN A 147 0.29 -3.81 14.54
C GLN A 147 1.11 -2.67 13.94
N HIS A 148 0.98 -2.40 12.66
CA HIS A 148 1.69 -1.32 11.97
C HIS A 148 0.93 0.01 11.99
N LEU A 149 -0.34 0.05 12.42
CA LEU A 149 -1.05 1.31 12.61
C LEU A 149 -0.58 1.99 13.91
N GLU A 150 -0.25 3.28 13.84
CA GLU A 150 0.34 4.00 14.98
C GLU A 150 -0.53 3.92 16.23
N SER A 151 -1.85 4.15 16.11
CA SER A 151 -2.78 4.10 17.23
C SER A 151 -2.95 2.70 17.85
N LEU A 152 -2.70 1.64 17.09
CA LEU A 152 -2.88 0.26 17.53
C LEU A 152 -1.57 -0.42 17.92
N ASN A 153 -0.43 0.16 17.57
CA ASN A 153 0.89 -0.43 17.84
C ASN A 153 1.12 -0.71 19.33
N ASP A 154 0.83 0.26 20.19
CA ASP A 154 1.03 0.12 21.64
C ASP A 154 0.05 -0.91 22.25
N VAL A 155 -1.19 -0.96 21.77
CA VAL A 155 -2.20 -1.95 22.22
C VAL A 155 -1.76 -3.36 21.86
N VAL A 156 -1.40 -3.58 20.60
CA VAL A 156 -0.94 -4.90 20.12
C VAL A 156 0.35 -5.30 20.80
N SER A 157 1.29 -4.37 20.98
CA SER A 157 2.53 -4.60 21.73
C SER A 157 2.28 -5.00 23.18
N GLY A 158 1.30 -4.38 23.83
CA GLY A 158 0.88 -4.73 25.20
C GLY A 158 0.31 -6.14 25.32
N ILE A 159 -0.37 -6.63 24.28
CA ILE A 159 -0.98 -7.98 24.25
C ILE A 159 0.08 -9.04 23.87
N THR A 160 0.90 -8.76 22.86
CA THR A 160 1.84 -9.74 22.28
C THR A 160 3.21 -9.74 22.92
N GLY A 161 3.56 -8.68 23.64
CA GLY A 161 4.92 -8.44 24.15
C GLY A 161 5.94 -8.04 23.06
N ILE A 162 5.50 -7.87 21.81
CA ILE A 162 6.37 -7.56 20.68
C ILE A 162 6.05 -6.16 20.16
N ARG A 163 7.05 -5.27 20.18
CA ARG A 163 6.94 -3.94 19.61
C ARG A 163 7.43 -3.93 18.16
N VAL A 164 6.60 -3.42 17.26
CA VAL A 164 6.95 -3.23 15.85
C VAL A 164 7.38 -1.79 15.63
N TRP A 165 8.51 -1.61 14.93
CA TRP A 165 9.09 -0.28 14.68
C TRP A 165 8.62 0.36 13.37
N GLU A 166 8.15 -0.47 12.44
CA GLU A 166 7.62 0.01 11.18
C GLU A 166 6.13 0.33 11.34
N THR A 167 5.81 1.60 11.32
CA THR A 167 4.44 2.08 11.50
C THR A 167 3.98 2.96 10.35
N VAL A 168 2.67 3.05 10.19
CA VAL A 168 1.95 3.91 9.26
C VAL A 168 1.10 4.88 10.07
N PRO A 169 1.16 6.19 9.81
CA PRO A 169 0.25 7.15 10.41
C PRO A 169 -1.21 6.81 10.12
N ASP A 170 -2.08 6.88 11.13
CA ASP A 170 -3.51 6.56 10.98
C ASP A 170 -4.17 7.34 9.85
N LYS A 171 -3.77 8.59 9.64
CA LYS A 171 -4.27 9.43 8.54
C LYS A 171 -4.08 8.82 7.14
N VAL A 172 -3.05 7.97 6.95
CA VAL A 172 -2.80 7.27 5.67
C VAL A 172 -3.82 6.16 5.49
N PHE A 173 -4.12 5.42 6.57
CA PHE A 173 -5.14 4.39 6.58
C PHE A 173 -6.54 4.98 6.39
N ASP A 174 -6.85 6.08 7.09
CA ASP A 174 -8.14 6.80 7.01
C ASP A 174 -8.38 7.42 5.62
N ALA A 175 -7.31 7.73 4.88
CA ALA A 175 -7.40 8.27 3.53
C ALA A 175 -7.63 7.20 2.45
N ALA A 176 -7.68 5.92 2.81
CA ALA A 176 -7.98 4.84 1.86
C ALA A 176 -9.41 4.96 1.34
N ASP A 177 -9.58 4.72 0.04
CA ASP A 177 -10.89 4.71 -0.60
C ASP A 177 -11.66 3.41 -0.31
N GLU A 178 -10.92 2.32 -0.08
CA GLU A 178 -11.48 1.02 0.26
C GLU A 178 -10.55 0.25 1.21
N VAL A 179 -11.12 -0.37 2.24
CA VAL A 179 -10.42 -1.28 3.13
C VAL A 179 -11.11 -2.64 3.11
N VAL A 180 -10.34 -3.67 2.78
CA VAL A 180 -10.80 -5.07 2.79
C VAL A 180 -10.20 -5.77 4.00
N LEU A 181 -11.04 -6.21 4.93
CA LEU A 181 -10.60 -7.04 6.05
C LEU A 181 -10.32 -8.46 5.56
N VAL A 182 -9.09 -8.91 5.76
CA VAL A 182 -8.65 -10.29 5.48
C VAL A 182 -8.28 -10.95 6.79
N ASP A 183 -9.06 -11.94 7.17
CA ASP A 183 -8.87 -12.66 8.43
C ASP A 183 -9.02 -14.16 8.24
N LEU A 184 -8.44 -14.91 9.15
CA LEU A 184 -8.56 -16.37 9.26
C LEU A 184 -8.87 -16.76 10.70
N PRO A 185 -9.66 -17.82 10.91
CA PRO A 185 -9.80 -18.41 12.25
C PRO A 185 -8.42 -18.74 12.84
N PRO A 186 -8.22 -18.54 14.14
CA PRO A 186 -6.93 -18.77 14.80
C PRO A 186 -6.34 -20.16 14.53
N ASP A 187 -7.17 -21.19 14.50
CA ASP A 187 -6.74 -22.57 14.26
C ASP A 187 -6.18 -22.78 12.83
N GLU A 188 -6.80 -22.14 11.83
CA GLU A 188 -6.33 -22.18 10.46
C GLU A 188 -5.02 -21.37 10.30
N LEU A 189 -4.91 -20.25 10.99
CA LEU A 189 -3.70 -19.45 10.99
C LEU A 189 -2.52 -20.22 11.59
N LEU A 190 -2.73 -20.92 12.71
CA LEU A 190 -1.71 -21.75 13.34
C LEU A 190 -1.23 -22.88 12.43
N GLN A 191 -2.14 -23.51 11.66
CA GLN A 191 -1.77 -24.52 10.66
C GLN A 191 -0.91 -23.98 9.52
N ARG A 192 -1.13 -22.72 9.13
CA ARG A 192 -0.34 -22.06 8.06
C ARG A 192 1.04 -21.59 8.51
N LEU A 193 1.25 -21.42 9.79
CA LEU A 193 2.51 -20.95 10.38
C LEU A 193 3.47 -22.08 10.79
N GLN A 194 3.02 -23.33 10.71
CA GLN A 194 3.82 -24.54 10.93
C GLN A 194 4.51 -24.98 9.64
#